data_dc1f0375865ac79fd5acf65ec3289f46
#
_entry.id   dc1f0375865ac79fd5acf65ec3289f46
#
_cell.length_a   1.000
_cell.length_b   1.000
_cell.length_c   1.000
_cell.angle_alpha   90.00
_cell.angle_beta   90.00
_cell.angle_gamma   90.00
#
_symmetry.space_group_name_H-M   'P 1'
#
loop_
_entity.id
_entity.type
_entity.pdbx_description
1 polymer ?
#
loop_
_entity_poly.entity_id
_entity_poly.type
_entity_poly.pdbx_seq_one_letter_code
_entity_poly.pdbx_strand_id
1 'polypeptide(L)'
;MRLYEVVAFALIAGAPSWMSGAFARSASDCAISGTLADWGENSTSYIDIKSGASCLFPIRIGGTVTSSDISQKPAHGKLKKLSISTFQYTAKAGYKGSDTFAIKAAGQGPTASGTSVITVHATIK
;
A
#
# COMPACT_ATOMS: atom_id res chain seq x y z
N MET A 1 -40.89 -27.70 -26.43
CA MET A 1 -40.55 -27.31 -26.18
C MET A 1 -39.82 -26.81 -25.46
N ARG A 2 -39.72 -26.91 -25.53
CA ARG A 2 -39.13 -26.24 -25.16
C ARG A 2 -38.37 -25.70 -24.54
N LEU A 3 -38.08 -25.53 -24.51
CA LEU A 3 -37.41 -24.75 -24.14
C LEU A 3 -36.71 -24.46 -23.31
N TYR A 4 -36.75 -24.59 -23.46
CA TYR A 4 -36.20 -23.93 -22.99
C TYR A 4 -35.45 -23.84 -22.27
N GLU A 5 -35.43 -24.05 -22.57
CA GLU A 5 -34.90 -23.63 -22.22
C GLU A 5 -34.18 -23.34 -21.53
N VAL A 6 -34.17 -23.48 -21.84
CA VAL A 6 -33.64 -22.81 -21.42
C VAL A 6 -32.92 -22.45 -20.60
N VAL A 7 -32.90 -22.60 -20.87
CA VAL A 7 -32.44 -21.91 -20.34
C VAL A 7 -31.66 -21.59 -19.53
N ALA A 8 -31.73 -21.81 -19.77
CA ALA A 8 -31.26 -21.18 -19.31
C ALA A 8 -30.45 -20.91 -18.51
N PHE A 9 -30.32 -21.04 -18.72
CA PHE A 9 -29.81 -20.36 -18.36
C PHE A 9 -29.04 -20.15 -17.61
N ALA A 10 -28.90 -20.48 -17.97
CA ALA A 10 -28.42 -19.97 -17.72
C ALA A 10 -27.82 -19.54 -17.14
N LEU A 11 -27.81 -19.60 -17.45
CA LEU A 11 -27.47 -18.79 -17.33
C LEU A 11 -26.97 -18.33 -16.45
N ILE A 12 -27.04 -18.31 -16.66
CA ILE A 12 -26.79 -17.70 -16.11
C ILE A 12 -26.12 -17.66 -15.20
N ALA A 13 -26.10 -17.76 -15.45
CA ALA A 13 -25.78 -17.63 -14.82
C ALA A 13 -24.92 -17.38 -14.15
N GLY A 14 -24.81 -17.94 -14.06
CA GLY A 14 -24.03 -17.69 -13.09
C GLY A 14 -23.02 -16.75 -13.14
N ALA A 15 -22.84 -16.45 -13.85
CA ALA A 15 -22.01 -15.37 -14.09
C ALA A 15 -21.63 -14.52 -12.90
N PRO A 16 -22.50 -14.19 -12.04
CA PRO A 16 -22.20 -13.21 -11.02
C PRO A 16 -21.12 -13.60 -10.03
N SER A 17 -20.92 -14.86 -9.83
CA SER A 17 -19.98 -15.28 -8.80
C SER A 17 -18.53 -14.88 -9.10
N TRP A 18 -18.15 -14.79 -10.33
CA TRP A 18 -16.78 -14.43 -10.63
C TRP A 18 -16.47 -12.97 -10.40
N MET A 19 -17.43 -12.13 -10.40
CA MET A 19 -17.19 -10.73 -10.14
C MET A 19 -16.83 -10.46 -8.71
N SER A 20 -17.45 -11.12 -7.78
CA SER A 20 -17.15 -10.89 -6.40
C SER A 20 -15.72 -11.27 -6.04
N GLY A 21 -15.16 -12.29 -6.70
CA GLY A 21 -13.78 -12.64 -6.45
C GLY A 21 -12.80 -11.55 -6.88
N ALA A 22 -13.12 -10.84 -7.90
CA ALA A 22 -12.23 -9.80 -8.38
C ALA A 22 -12.12 -8.63 -7.40
N PHE A 23 -13.18 -8.32 -6.69
CA PHE A 23 -13.15 -7.22 -5.75
C PHE A 23 -12.36 -7.51 -4.50
N ALA A 24 -12.33 -8.75 -4.09
CA ALA A 24 -11.73 -9.12 -2.82
C ALA A 24 -10.22 -8.82 -2.77
N ARG A 25 -9.59 -8.61 -3.90
CA ARG A 25 -8.16 -8.43 -3.94
C ARG A 25 -7.72 -7.03 -4.29
N SER A 26 -8.60 -6.08 -4.21
CA SER A 26 -8.23 -4.71 -4.56
C SER A 26 -7.38 -4.04 -3.50
N ALA A 27 -7.34 -4.58 -2.31
CA ALA A 27 -6.56 -4.00 -1.24
C ALA A 27 -5.07 -4.22 -1.49
N SER A 28 -4.23 -3.82 -0.60
CA SER A 28 -2.80 -3.78 -0.79
C SER A 28 -2.22 -5.07 -1.36
N ASP A 29 -1.44 -4.94 -2.40
CA ASP A 29 -0.77 -6.05 -3.08
C ASP A 29 0.71 -6.09 -2.75
N CYS A 30 1.06 -5.79 -1.52
CA CYS A 30 2.44 -5.74 -1.12
C CYS A 30 2.66 -6.34 0.26
N ALA A 31 3.84 -6.90 0.44
CA ALA A 31 4.32 -7.30 1.75
C ALA A 31 5.18 -6.18 2.29
N ILE A 32 4.93 -5.80 3.53
CA ILE A 32 5.68 -4.74 4.20
C ILE A 32 6.39 -5.33 5.40
N SER A 33 7.68 -5.06 5.51
CA SER A 33 8.47 -5.42 6.67
C SER A 33 9.40 -4.28 7.03
N GLY A 34 9.98 -4.32 8.21
CA GLY A 34 10.93 -3.28 8.60
C GLY A 34 11.16 -3.25 10.09
N THR A 35 11.95 -2.28 10.50
CA THR A 35 12.27 -2.09 11.90
C THR A 35 11.22 -1.23 12.56
N LEU A 36 10.94 -1.53 13.82
CA LEU A 36 10.11 -0.67 14.64
C LEU A 36 11.00 0.38 15.28
N ALA A 37 10.48 1.59 15.35
CA ALA A 37 11.19 2.70 15.95
C ALA A 37 10.19 3.53 16.76
N ASP A 38 10.71 4.31 17.67
CA ASP A 38 9.90 5.27 18.42
C ASP A 38 10.04 6.66 17.80
N TRP A 39 9.22 7.59 18.24
CA TRP A 39 9.31 8.96 17.77
C TRP A 39 10.68 9.55 18.09
N GLY A 40 11.25 10.23 17.11
CA GLY A 40 12.58 10.78 17.21
C GLY A 40 13.67 9.87 16.65
N GLU A 41 13.32 8.63 16.31
CA GLU A 41 14.26 7.68 15.71
C GLU A 41 13.92 7.45 14.24
N ASN A 42 14.93 7.21 13.44
CA ASN A 42 14.76 6.89 12.04
C ASN A 42 14.61 5.38 11.89
N SER A 43 13.84 4.98 10.88
CA SER A 43 13.60 3.57 10.62
C SER A 43 13.70 3.27 9.14
N THR A 44 13.79 1.98 8.83
CA THR A 44 13.85 1.49 7.45
C THR A 44 12.78 0.43 7.27
N SER A 45 12.05 0.51 6.18
CA SER A 45 11.03 -0.46 5.82
C SER A 45 11.28 -0.98 4.42
N TYR A 46 10.71 -2.14 4.13
CA TYR A 46 10.85 -2.82 2.85
C TYR A 46 9.49 -3.21 2.32
N ILE A 47 9.29 -3.02 1.03
CA ILE A 47 8.05 -3.37 0.34
C ILE A 47 8.40 -4.28 -0.83
N ASP A 48 7.65 -5.39 -0.95
CA ASP A 48 7.64 -6.21 -2.17
C ASP A 48 6.34 -5.96 -2.88
N ILE A 49 6.41 -5.53 -4.13
CA ILE A 49 5.23 -5.11 -4.87
C ILE A 49 5.38 -5.48 -6.34
N LYS A 50 4.27 -5.79 -6.97
CA LYS A 50 4.27 -6.06 -8.41
C LYS A 50 4.27 -4.78 -9.20
N SER A 51 4.88 -4.84 -10.39
CA SER A 51 4.87 -3.74 -11.34
C SER A 51 3.43 -3.28 -11.60
N GLY A 52 3.19 -1.99 -11.51
CA GLY A 52 1.86 -1.42 -11.73
C GLY A 52 0.89 -1.53 -10.56
N ALA A 53 1.25 -2.22 -9.49
CA ALA A 53 0.37 -2.38 -8.35
C ALA A 53 0.49 -1.22 -7.37
N SER A 54 -0.49 -1.10 -6.50
CA SER A 54 -0.51 -0.09 -5.45
C SER A 54 -0.49 -0.75 -4.08
N CYS A 55 0.04 -0.03 -3.11
CA CYS A 55 0.24 -0.53 -1.76
C CYS A 55 -0.02 0.59 -0.77
N LEU A 56 -0.78 0.29 0.28
CA LEU A 56 -0.98 1.23 1.37
C LEU A 56 0.16 1.08 2.36
N PHE A 57 0.76 2.20 2.71
CA PHE A 57 1.86 2.23 3.65
C PHE A 57 1.47 3.08 4.85
N PRO A 58 1.07 2.46 5.97
CA PRO A 58 0.72 3.21 7.17
C PRO A 58 1.97 3.51 8.00
N ILE A 59 1.97 4.65 8.67
CA ILE A 59 3.00 4.97 9.65
C ILE A 59 2.70 4.14 10.89
N ARG A 60 3.63 3.28 11.29
CA ARG A 60 3.42 2.31 12.36
C ARG A 60 4.14 2.66 13.66
N ILE A 61 4.38 3.92 13.89
CA ILE A 61 4.92 4.38 15.16
C ILE A 61 3.76 4.59 16.11
N GLY A 62 3.82 4.02 17.29
CA GLY A 62 2.73 4.10 18.25
C GLY A 62 2.49 5.53 18.74
N GLY A 63 1.24 5.85 19.02
CA GLY A 63 0.87 7.17 19.51
C GLY A 63 0.16 8.00 18.45
N THR A 64 0.36 9.31 18.49
CA THR A 64 -0.33 10.24 17.61
C THR A 64 0.64 10.86 16.62
N VAL A 65 0.28 10.82 15.34
CA VAL A 65 1.01 11.54 14.29
C VAL A 65 0.46 12.95 14.21
N THR A 66 1.32 13.94 14.35
CA THR A 66 0.92 15.34 14.30
C THR A 66 1.17 15.99 12.95
N SER A 67 2.15 15.49 12.20
CA SER A 67 2.40 15.94 10.83
C SER A 67 3.14 14.86 10.06
N SER A 68 3.01 14.88 8.74
CA SER A 68 3.77 13.98 7.89
C SER A 68 3.92 14.58 6.50
N ASP A 69 5.03 14.29 5.86
CA ASP A 69 5.34 14.74 4.51
C ASP A 69 6.21 13.74 3.80
N ILE A 70 6.22 13.84 2.48
CA ILE A 70 7.13 13.06 1.65
C ILE A 70 8.47 13.78 1.65
N SER A 71 9.50 13.16 2.23
CA SER A 71 10.83 13.76 2.27
C SER A 71 11.69 13.36 1.06
N GLN A 72 11.39 12.21 0.46
CA GLN A 72 12.06 11.77 -0.76
C GLN A 72 11.04 11.08 -1.65
N LYS A 73 10.88 11.56 -2.87
CA LYS A 73 9.96 10.96 -3.83
C LYS A 73 10.58 9.74 -4.46
N PRO A 74 9.77 8.71 -4.78
CA PRO A 74 10.28 7.56 -5.49
C PRO A 74 10.65 7.92 -6.93
N ALA A 75 11.67 7.25 -7.47
CA ALA A 75 12.12 7.48 -8.84
C ALA A 75 11.33 6.69 -9.85
N HIS A 76 10.79 5.55 -9.45
CA HIS A 76 10.14 4.59 -10.36
C HIS A 76 8.71 4.27 -9.94
N GLY A 77 8.02 5.26 -9.39
CA GLY A 77 6.66 5.10 -8.95
C GLY A 77 6.09 6.41 -8.47
N LYS A 78 4.94 6.32 -7.83
CA LYS A 78 4.26 7.49 -7.28
C LYS A 78 3.92 7.24 -5.82
N LEU A 79 4.11 8.26 -5.02
CA LEU A 79 3.77 8.23 -3.61
C LEU A 79 2.74 9.32 -3.35
N LYS A 80 1.61 8.93 -2.77
CA LYS A 80 0.50 9.84 -2.50
C LYS A 80 0.15 9.78 -1.03
N LYS A 81 0.02 10.94 -0.42
CA LYS A 81 -0.44 11.04 0.97
C LYS A 81 -1.96 10.97 0.98
N LEU A 82 -2.51 9.93 1.61
CA LEU A 82 -3.96 9.76 1.73
C LEU A 82 -4.49 10.38 3.01
N SER A 83 -3.72 10.29 4.09
CA SER A 83 -4.05 10.90 5.36
C SER A 83 -2.75 11.21 6.09
N ILE A 84 -2.87 11.80 7.27
CA ILE A 84 -1.70 12.16 8.05
C ILE A 84 -0.83 10.94 8.42
N SER A 85 -1.42 9.76 8.45
CA SER A 85 -0.73 8.54 8.85
C SER A 85 -0.66 7.47 7.78
N THR A 86 -1.19 7.70 6.58
CA THR A 86 -1.24 6.67 5.55
C THR A 86 -0.85 7.24 4.20
N PHE A 87 0.04 6.53 3.52
CA PHE A 87 0.50 6.87 2.18
C PHE A 87 0.20 5.72 1.24
N GLN A 88 0.09 6.02 -0.04
CA GLN A 88 -0.10 5.01 -1.07
C GLN A 88 1.06 5.07 -2.04
N TYR A 89 1.75 3.96 -2.22
CA TYR A 89 2.81 3.83 -3.20
C TYR A 89 2.28 3.02 -4.38
N THR A 90 2.49 3.53 -5.60
CA THR A 90 2.13 2.82 -6.83
C THR A 90 3.38 2.62 -7.65
N ALA A 91 3.73 1.36 -7.90
CA ALA A 91 4.89 1.03 -8.71
C ALA A 91 4.61 1.33 -10.19
N LYS A 92 5.61 1.84 -10.88
CA LYS A 92 5.47 2.15 -12.30
C LYS A 92 5.25 0.87 -13.10
N ALA A 93 4.20 0.85 -13.92
CA ALA A 93 3.93 -0.30 -14.77
C ALA A 93 5.08 -0.54 -15.75
N GLY A 94 5.50 -1.79 -15.86
CA GLY A 94 6.59 -2.17 -16.76
C GLY A 94 7.98 -2.05 -16.16
N TYR A 95 8.13 -1.40 -15.02
CA TYR A 95 9.43 -1.31 -14.36
C TYR A 95 9.60 -2.48 -13.38
N LYS A 96 10.76 -3.09 -13.39
CA LYS A 96 11.15 -4.11 -12.42
C LYS A 96 12.51 -3.75 -11.86
N GLY A 97 12.65 -3.83 -10.55
CA GLY A 97 13.88 -3.47 -9.89
C GLY A 97 13.61 -2.81 -8.56
N SER A 98 14.51 -1.95 -8.12
CA SER A 98 14.39 -1.30 -6.82
C SER A 98 13.97 0.15 -6.96
N ASP A 99 13.31 0.63 -5.92
CA ASP A 99 12.94 2.03 -5.79
C ASP A 99 13.05 2.41 -4.31
N THR A 100 13.20 3.67 -4.02
CA THR A 100 13.34 4.15 -2.65
C THR A 100 12.57 5.44 -2.49
N PHE A 101 11.87 5.55 -1.37
CA PHE A 101 11.24 6.80 -0.98
C PHE A 101 11.36 6.98 0.53
N ALA A 102 11.04 8.15 1.03
CA ALA A 102 11.12 8.42 2.45
C ALA A 102 9.98 9.34 2.89
N ILE A 103 9.50 9.08 4.09
CA ILE A 103 8.43 9.83 4.72
C ILE A 103 9.00 10.42 6.01
N LYS A 104 8.78 11.72 6.20
CA LYS A 104 9.13 12.41 7.42
C LYS A 104 7.86 12.65 8.21
N ALA A 105 7.84 12.20 9.45
CA ALA A 105 6.67 12.32 10.29
C ALA A 105 7.05 12.82 11.66
N ALA A 106 6.21 13.65 12.24
CA ALA A 106 6.35 14.10 13.62
C ALA A 106 5.17 13.58 14.41
N GLY A 107 5.42 13.24 15.66
CA GLY A 107 4.39 12.73 16.52
C GLY A 107 4.84 12.56 17.94
N GLN A 108 3.98 11.95 18.73
CA GLN A 108 4.26 11.69 20.13
C GLN A 108 3.59 10.40 20.58
N GLY A 109 4.30 9.65 21.38
CA GLY A 109 3.85 8.41 21.94
C GLY A 109 4.03 8.42 23.46
N PRO A 110 3.78 7.28 24.11
CA PRO A 110 3.86 7.21 25.57
C PRO A 110 5.28 7.38 26.13
N THR A 111 6.30 7.08 25.34
CA THR A 111 7.69 7.11 25.82
C THR A 111 8.57 8.12 25.11
N ALA A 112 8.13 8.67 23.97
CA ALA A 112 8.96 9.57 23.19
C ALA A 112 8.11 10.47 22.31
N SER A 113 8.69 11.59 21.91
CA SER A 113 8.10 12.49 20.93
C SER A 113 9.21 13.04 20.05
N GLY A 114 8.86 13.46 18.83
CA GLY A 114 9.83 14.04 17.93
C GLY A 114 9.51 13.74 16.48
N THR A 115 10.53 13.90 15.65
CA THR A 115 10.42 13.70 14.21
C THR A 115 11.22 12.46 13.81
N SER A 116 10.60 11.65 12.96
CA SER A 116 11.21 10.42 12.46
C SER A 116 11.21 10.44 10.93
N VAL A 117 12.25 9.86 10.35
CA VAL A 117 12.30 9.63 8.90
C VAL A 117 12.22 8.13 8.67
N ILE A 118 11.26 7.73 7.86
CA ILE A 118 11.06 6.34 7.48
C ILE A 118 11.52 6.20 6.04
N THR A 119 12.61 5.48 5.85
CA THR A 119 13.14 5.19 4.51
C THR A 119 12.57 3.86 4.05
N VAL A 120 11.98 3.84 2.87
CA VAL A 120 11.33 2.65 2.35
C VAL A 120 12.02 2.20 1.09
N HIS A 121 12.45 0.95 1.08
CA HIS A 121 13.04 0.30 -0.09
C HIS A 121 12.00 -0.62 -0.71
N ALA A 122 11.63 -0.36 -1.95
CA ALA A 122 10.67 -1.16 -2.67
C ALA A 122 11.38 -2.06 -3.66
N THR A 123 10.98 -3.33 -3.70
CA THR A 123 11.40 -4.28 -4.72
C THR A 123 10.21 -4.52 -5.64
N ILE A 124 10.34 -4.14 -6.89
CA ILE A 124 9.26 -4.21 -7.88
C ILE A 124 9.53 -5.42 -8.78
N LYS A 125 8.56 -6.30 -8.83
CA LYS A 125 8.69 -7.57 -9.55
C LYS A 125 7.83 -7.66 -10.78
#